data_838acf6d89439cf4061dcc97b0fd0e0e
#
_entry.id   838acf6d89439cf4061dcc97b0fd0e0e
#
_cell.length_a   1.000
_cell.length_b   1.000
_cell.length_c   1.000
_cell.angle_alpha   90.00
_cell.angle_beta   90.00
_cell.angle_gamma   90.00
#
_symmetry.space_group_name_H-M   'P 1'
#
loop_
_entity.id
_entity.type
_entity.pdbx_description
1 polymer ?
#
loop_
_entity_poly.entity_id
_entity_poly.type
_entity_poly.pdbx_seq_one_letter_code
_entity_poly.pdbx_strand_id
1 'polypeptide(L)'
;MPRTTIRIWIALSALLITGIVLTQIYWMRNEYELQERQFLHTVTKALHKVASRVAQPEKDSPVDVQVIAHSPADYLVNLNVPFDSQKLNLHLDSELALHQIQTPFYYGLYNTRVRQIIYQDPNQQTTDPLSESRVVKPIPSPYYFVVHFPGQVRYLTQQMDFEILLSTIVLLLTAFFVYFFYGLFRQKSRTEEQREFMSNMTHELQTPIASIRLAADILLSPKIIEQPERMRKYVRMVQEETMRLQQQVETVLTVARTEDSNGIKLHPICIDMHELLYHLAERHGDYLHLELDAQHAIIQADRMHLVNVIGNLVDNALKYTPKNPLIRLTTHNENGQLVVMVQDNGIGIAPEHQPHIFDAYYRAPGANAQSVKGFGLGLSYVQKIIKAHHWKITLHSTLGQGTSFRIRIPQHTAHAQKEIRVKSEE
;
A
#
# COMPACT_ATOMS: atom_id res chain seq x y z
N MET A 1 -3.67 -5.26 -21.47
CA MET A 1 -4.42 -3.99 -21.60
C MET A 1 -3.43 -2.84 -21.60
N PRO A 2 -3.57 -1.81 -22.43
CA PRO A 2 -2.70 -0.65 -22.38
C PRO A 2 -2.79 0.00 -20.99
N ARG A 3 -1.65 0.44 -20.44
CA ARG A 3 -1.56 1.12 -19.11
C ARG A 3 -2.53 2.29 -18.98
N THR A 4 -2.89 2.94 -20.08
CA THR A 4 -3.89 4.01 -20.17
C THR A 4 -5.29 3.54 -19.75
N THR A 5 -5.71 2.34 -20.19
CA THR A 5 -7.03 1.77 -19.85
C THR A 5 -7.14 1.48 -18.35
N ILE A 6 -6.08 0.98 -17.73
CA ILE A 6 -6.05 0.72 -16.27
C ILE A 6 -6.17 2.04 -15.50
N ARG A 7 -5.44 3.07 -15.90
CA ARG A 7 -5.52 4.42 -15.28
C ARG A 7 -6.92 5.03 -15.40
N ILE A 8 -7.60 4.85 -16.54
CA ILE A 8 -8.96 5.32 -16.73
C ILE A 8 -9.94 4.59 -15.80
N TRP A 9 -9.83 3.27 -15.67
CA TRP A 9 -10.66 2.50 -14.75
C TRP A 9 -10.45 2.87 -13.28
N ILE A 10 -9.20 3.10 -12.85
CA ILE A 10 -8.88 3.57 -11.50
C ILE A 10 -9.49 4.96 -11.26
N ALA A 11 -9.34 5.89 -12.21
CA ALA A 11 -9.91 7.22 -12.09
C ALA A 11 -11.45 7.19 -12.03
N LEU A 12 -12.09 6.37 -12.88
CA LEU A 12 -13.53 6.19 -12.88
C LEU A 12 -14.04 5.58 -11.58
N SER A 13 -13.35 4.58 -11.05
CA SER A 13 -13.68 3.95 -9.75
C SER A 13 -13.54 4.95 -8.61
N ALA A 14 -12.47 5.74 -8.59
CA ALA A 14 -12.27 6.78 -7.58
C ALA A 14 -13.37 7.84 -7.63
N LEU A 15 -13.78 8.28 -8.83
CA LEU A 15 -14.87 9.22 -9.03
C LEU A 15 -16.20 8.66 -8.49
N LEU A 16 -16.50 7.40 -8.81
CA LEU A 16 -17.73 6.72 -8.38
C LEU A 16 -17.77 6.56 -6.86
N ILE A 17 -16.68 6.16 -6.23
CA ILE A 17 -16.57 6.04 -4.77
C ILE A 17 -16.78 7.41 -4.11
N THR A 18 -16.12 8.45 -4.64
CA THR A 18 -16.29 9.82 -4.14
C THR A 18 -17.77 10.26 -4.25
N GLY A 19 -18.42 9.95 -5.36
CA GLY A 19 -19.84 10.22 -5.55
C GLY A 19 -20.74 9.52 -4.52
N ILE A 20 -20.48 8.24 -4.24
CA ILE A 20 -21.23 7.47 -3.23
C ILE A 20 -21.04 8.10 -1.83
N VAL A 21 -19.79 8.41 -1.45
CA VAL A 21 -19.50 9.00 -0.13
C VAL A 21 -20.16 10.38 0.03
N LEU A 22 -20.07 11.24 -0.98
CA LEU A 22 -20.72 12.54 -0.97
C LEU A 22 -22.25 12.43 -0.87
N THR A 23 -22.85 11.49 -1.59
CA THR A 23 -24.29 11.23 -1.53
C THR A 23 -24.70 10.74 -0.13
N GLN A 24 -23.90 9.89 0.52
CA GLN A 24 -24.18 9.44 1.89
C GLN A 24 -24.08 10.57 2.91
N ILE A 25 -23.04 11.42 2.81
CA ILE A 25 -22.89 12.58 3.69
C ILE A 25 -24.09 13.53 3.52
N TYR A 26 -24.48 13.79 2.28
CA TYR A 26 -25.64 14.64 1.98
C TYR A 26 -26.94 14.06 2.57
N TRP A 27 -27.15 12.76 2.39
CA TRP A 27 -28.36 12.05 2.86
C TRP A 27 -28.43 12.05 4.40
N MET A 28 -27.33 11.73 5.07
CA MET A 28 -27.23 11.72 6.52
C MET A 28 -27.49 13.10 7.12
N ARG A 29 -26.95 14.14 6.49
CA ARG A 29 -27.18 15.52 6.92
C ARG A 29 -28.65 15.93 6.76
N ASN A 30 -29.24 15.60 5.62
CA ASN A 30 -30.64 15.93 5.35
C ASN A 30 -31.59 15.22 6.33
N GLU A 31 -31.32 13.95 6.65
CA GLU A 31 -32.09 13.21 7.64
C GLU A 31 -31.98 13.82 9.03
N TYR A 32 -30.75 14.18 9.44
CA TYR A 32 -30.53 14.86 10.72
C TYR A 32 -31.32 16.17 10.81
N GLU A 33 -31.29 17.01 9.77
CA GLU A 33 -32.05 18.26 9.72
C GLU A 33 -33.57 18.01 9.77
N LEU A 34 -34.05 16.93 9.17
CA LEU A 34 -35.47 16.55 9.23
C LEU A 34 -35.88 16.16 10.66
N GLN A 35 -35.11 15.31 11.33
CA GLN A 35 -35.35 14.90 12.71
C GLN A 35 -35.28 16.10 13.68
N GLU A 36 -34.36 17.01 13.47
CA GLU A 36 -34.24 18.24 14.27
C GLU A 36 -35.48 19.12 14.12
N ARG A 37 -35.98 19.32 12.91
CA ARG A 37 -37.23 20.09 12.66
C ARG A 37 -38.44 19.43 13.30
N GLN A 38 -38.56 18.11 13.21
CA GLN A 38 -39.65 17.37 13.84
C GLN A 38 -39.61 17.50 15.37
N PHE A 39 -38.42 17.38 15.97
CA PHE A 39 -38.19 17.57 17.38
C PHE A 39 -38.62 19.00 17.81
N LEU A 40 -38.13 20.03 17.10
CA LEU A 40 -38.47 21.44 17.36
C LEU A 40 -39.99 21.65 17.33
N HIS A 41 -40.66 21.12 16.32
CA HIS A 41 -42.13 21.27 16.22
C HIS A 41 -42.86 20.58 17.36
N THR A 42 -42.44 19.38 17.72
CA THR A 42 -43.04 18.58 18.80
C THR A 42 -42.84 19.23 20.15
N VAL A 43 -41.61 19.71 20.47
CA VAL A 43 -41.29 20.43 21.71
C VAL A 43 -42.07 21.73 21.79
N THR A 44 -42.10 22.51 20.72
CA THR A 44 -42.84 23.78 20.69
C THR A 44 -44.34 23.54 20.98
N LYS A 45 -44.95 22.52 20.42
CA LYS A 45 -46.34 22.16 20.67
C LYS A 45 -46.58 21.73 22.11
N ALA A 46 -45.67 20.89 22.68
CA ALA A 46 -45.76 20.47 24.07
C ALA A 46 -45.61 21.66 25.02
N LEU A 47 -44.62 22.51 24.81
CA LEU A 47 -44.37 23.69 25.65
C LEU A 47 -45.53 24.71 25.58
N HIS A 48 -46.17 24.87 24.42
CA HIS A 48 -47.36 25.72 24.30
C HIS A 48 -48.53 25.22 25.13
N LYS A 49 -48.73 23.87 25.18
CA LYS A 49 -49.74 23.28 26.06
C LYS A 49 -49.40 23.40 27.54
N VAL A 50 -48.12 23.21 27.91
CA VAL A 50 -47.66 23.43 29.28
C VAL A 50 -47.95 24.87 29.71
N ALA A 51 -47.55 25.85 28.90
CA ALA A 51 -47.75 27.27 29.17
C ALA A 51 -49.22 27.62 29.35
N SER A 52 -50.10 27.12 28.49
CA SER A 52 -51.55 27.35 28.63
C SER A 52 -52.18 26.78 29.88
N ARG A 53 -51.60 25.66 30.45
CA ARG A 53 -52.10 25.03 31.69
C ARG A 53 -51.59 25.68 32.97
N VAL A 54 -50.38 26.23 32.95
CA VAL A 54 -49.76 26.87 34.11
C VAL A 54 -50.09 28.36 34.22
N ALA A 55 -50.60 28.96 33.15
CA ALA A 55 -50.99 30.36 33.11
C ALA A 55 -52.13 30.67 34.11
N GLN A 56 -52.00 31.74 34.85
CA GLN A 56 -53.02 32.26 35.77
C GLN A 56 -53.46 33.65 35.28
N PRO A 57 -54.35 33.74 34.27
CA PRO A 57 -54.80 35.03 33.76
C PRO A 57 -55.66 35.77 34.79
N GLU A 58 -55.43 37.07 34.95
CA GLU A 58 -56.41 37.94 35.58
C GLU A 58 -57.68 38.03 34.70
N LYS A 59 -58.84 38.22 35.32
CA LYS A 59 -60.14 38.20 34.60
C LYS A 59 -60.05 39.00 33.28
N ASP A 60 -60.37 38.35 32.18
CA ASP A 60 -60.46 38.84 30.81
C ASP A 60 -59.13 39.17 30.07
N SER A 61 -57.98 38.81 30.57
CA SER A 61 -56.72 39.00 29.85
C SER A 61 -56.45 37.80 28.90
N PRO A 62 -56.22 38.02 27.60
CA PRO A 62 -55.84 36.95 26.69
C PRO A 62 -54.43 36.43 27.03
N VAL A 63 -54.27 35.13 27.16
CA VAL A 63 -52.97 34.47 27.36
C VAL A 63 -52.27 34.39 25.99
N ASP A 64 -51.24 35.20 25.81
CA ASP A 64 -50.34 35.11 24.63
C ASP A 64 -49.09 34.32 25.02
N VAL A 65 -48.90 33.16 24.40
CA VAL A 65 -47.77 32.28 24.66
C VAL A 65 -46.84 32.33 23.47
N GLN A 66 -45.60 32.75 23.71
CA GLN A 66 -44.54 32.74 22.70
C GLN A 66 -43.46 31.76 23.08
N VAL A 67 -43.25 30.71 22.24
CA VAL A 67 -42.14 29.74 22.39
C VAL A 67 -41.05 30.11 21.39
N ILE A 68 -39.89 30.46 21.87
CA ILE A 68 -38.73 30.90 21.08
C ILE A 68 -37.60 29.86 21.26
N ALA A 69 -37.20 29.17 20.21
CA ALA A 69 -35.99 28.36 20.22
C ALA A 69 -34.77 29.31 20.17
N HIS A 70 -34.03 29.40 21.26
CA HIS A 70 -32.83 30.23 21.36
C HIS A 70 -31.59 29.50 20.85
N SER A 71 -31.54 28.20 21.08
CA SER A 71 -30.56 27.27 20.49
C SER A 71 -31.27 25.94 20.17
N PRO A 72 -30.63 25.03 19.47
CA PRO A 72 -31.22 23.71 19.26
C PRO A 72 -31.71 23.05 20.55
N ALA A 73 -31.01 23.23 21.65
CA ALA A 73 -31.32 22.63 22.95
C ALA A 73 -32.07 23.56 23.93
N ASP A 74 -32.19 24.84 23.67
CA ASP A 74 -32.76 25.82 24.62
C ASP A 74 -34.03 26.44 24.06
N TYR A 75 -35.13 26.29 24.81
CA TYR A 75 -36.46 26.81 24.47
C TYR A 75 -36.91 27.79 25.54
N LEU A 76 -37.13 29.00 25.14
CA LEU A 76 -37.67 30.05 26.00
C LEU A 76 -39.17 30.17 25.80
N VAL A 77 -39.94 30.07 26.88
CA VAL A 77 -41.40 30.19 26.89
C VAL A 77 -41.78 31.47 27.60
N ASN A 78 -42.30 32.44 26.89
CA ASN A 78 -42.76 33.71 27.41
C ASN A 78 -44.27 33.72 27.58
N LEU A 79 -44.75 34.10 28.77
CA LEU A 79 -46.15 34.26 29.06
C LEU A 79 -46.37 35.72 29.43
N ASN A 80 -47.44 36.34 28.95
CA ASN A 80 -47.78 37.72 29.32
C ASN A 80 -48.44 37.83 30.70
N VAL A 81 -48.64 36.71 31.37
CA VAL A 81 -49.40 36.61 32.61
C VAL A 81 -48.60 35.81 33.67
N PRO A 82 -48.88 36.04 34.97
CA PRO A 82 -48.30 35.21 36.01
C PRO A 82 -48.61 33.71 35.81
N PHE A 83 -47.71 32.83 36.23
CA PHE A 83 -47.89 31.38 36.15
C PHE A 83 -47.51 30.66 37.44
N ASP A 84 -48.08 29.49 37.66
CA ASP A 84 -47.80 28.65 38.84
C ASP A 84 -46.52 27.82 38.62
N SER A 85 -45.42 28.29 39.18
CA SER A 85 -44.13 27.62 39.09
C SER A 85 -44.08 26.29 39.82
N GLN A 86 -44.92 26.04 40.81
CA GLN A 86 -44.95 24.74 41.55
C GLN A 86 -45.57 23.63 40.69
N LYS A 87 -46.50 23.93 39.80
CA LYS A 87 -47.13 23.00 38.90
C LYS A 87 -46.34 22.81 37.57
N LEU A 88 -45.38 23.68 37.31
CA LEU A 88 -44.63 23.68 36.04
C LEU A 88 -43.94 22.31 35.78
N ASN A 89 -43.27 21.77 36.78
CA ASN A 89 -42.58 20.49 36.64
C ASN A 89 -43.54 19.34 36.28
N LEU A 90 -44.67 19.24 37.02
CA LEU A 90 -45.66 18.18 36.77
C LEU A 90 -46.24 18.26 35.33
N HIS A 91 -46.52 19.47 34.87
CA HIS A 91 -47.07 19.66 33.53
C HIS A 91 -46.01 19.47 32.43
N LEU A 92 -44.73 19.82 32.67
CA LEU A 92 -43.63 19.52 31.77
C LEU A 92 -43.46 18.02 31.60
N ASP A 93 -43.32 17.26 32.70
CA ASP A 93 -43.19 15.80 32.67
C ASP A 93 -44.36 15.15 31.93
N SER A 94 -45.59 15.53 32.27
CA SER A 94 -46.78 14.89 31.67
C SER A 94 -46.92 15.23 30.16
N GLU A 95 -46.68 16.44 29.72
CA GLU A 95 -46.83 16.82 28.32
C GLU A 95 -45.67 16.32 27.46
N LEU A 96 -44.43 16.35 27.95
CA LEU A 96 -43.30 15.80 27.26
C LEU A 96 -43.43 14.28 27.08
N ALA A 97 -43.87 13.54 28.11
CA ALA A 97 -44.17 12.12 28.04
C ALA A 97 -45.30 11.80 27.04
N LEU A 98 -46.39 12.60 27.04
CA LEU A 98 -47.49 12.46 26.09
C LEU A 98 -47.05 12.62 24.63
N HIS A 99 -46.10 13.47 24.39
CA HIS A 99 -45.51 13.71 23.07
C HIS A 99 -44.30 12.79 22.77
N GLN A 100 -44.06 11.77 23.61
CA GLN A 100 -42.99 10.78 23.47
C GLN A 100 -41.57 11.36 23.43
N ILE A 101 -41.38 12.51 24.05
CA ILE A 101 -40.07 13.13 24.18
C ILE A 101 -39.39 12.54 25.44
N GLN A 102 -38.61 11.45 25.21
CA GLN A 102 -37.91 10.72 26.27
C GLN A 102 -36.44 11.16 26.36
N THR A 103 -36.22 12.45 26.53
CA THR A 103 -34.86 12.99 26.73
C THR A 103 -34.82 13.78 28.06
N PRO A 104 -33.72 13.69 28.83
CA PRO A 104 -33.56 14.50 30.03
C PRO A 104 -33.73 16.00 29.72
N PHE A 105 -34.35 16.71 30.60
CA PHE A 105 -34.50 18.14 30.47
C PHE A 105 -34.25 18.83 31.79
N TYR A 106 -33.85 20.09 31.75
CA TYR A 106 -33.79 21.01 32.88
C TYR A 106 -34.68 22.20 32.57
N TYR A 107 -35.34 22.75 33.59
CA TYR A 107 -36.08 23.99 33.41
C TYR A 107 -35.52 25.10 34.29
N GLY A 108 -35.52 26.32 33.79
CA GLY A 108 -35.02 27.50 34.48
C GLY A 108 -36.11 28.54 34.65
N LEU A 109 -36.21 29.09 35.86
CA LEU A 109 -37.11 30.18 36.19
C LEU A 109 -36.32 31.48 36.31
N TYR A 110 -36.84 32.55 35.74
CA TYR A 110 -36.21 33.88 35.89
C TYR A 110 -36.48 34.45 37.29
N ASN A 111 -35.40 34.68 38.03
CA ASN A 111 -35.48 35.32 39.35
C ASN A 111 -35.24 36.82 39.21
N THR A 112 -36.30 37.62 39.41
CA THR A 112 -36.26 39.06 39.29
C THR A 112 -35.37 39.77 40.34
N ARG A 113 -35.12 39.15 41.51
CA ARG A 113 -34.24 39.70 42.55
C ARG A 113 -32.76 39.58 42.19
N VAL A 114 -32.37 38.48 41.60
CA VAL A 114 -30.98 38.18 41.21
C VAL A 114 -30.72 38.51 39.75
N ARG A 115 -31.76 38.76 38.96
CA ARG A 115 -31.71 38.97 37.49
C ARG A 115 -31.03 37.84 36.73
N GLN A 116 -31.18 36.59 37.20
CA GLN A 116 -30.60 35.39 36.62
C GLN A 116 -31.64 34.29 36.48
N ILE A 117 -31.41 33.38 35.55
CA ILE A 117 -32.22 32.16 35.42
C ILE A 117 -31.63 31.12 36.34
N ILE A 118 -32.47 30.56 37.22
CA ILE A 118 -32.11 29.46 38.11
C ILE A 118 -32.68 28.18 37.51
N TYR A 119 -31.80 27.29 37.09
CA TYR A 119 -32.19 25.97 36.55
C TYR A 119 -32.50 24.98 37.68
N GLN A 120 -33.49 24.15 37.44
CA GLN A 120 -33.89 23.07 38.35
C GLN A 120 -33.91 21.75 37.55
N ASP A 121 -33.37 20.70 38.18
CA ASP A 121 -33.51 19.31 37.65
C ASP A 121 -34.81 18.75 38.22
N PRO A 122 -35.75 18.26 37.36
CA PRO A 122 -36.99 17.66 37.81
C PRO A 122 -36.77 16.41 38.69
N ASN A 123 -35.65 15.71 38.54
CA ASN A 123 -35.33 14.45 39.24
C ASN A 123 -34.42 14.60 40.44
N GLN A 124 -33.81 15.76 40.66
CA GLN A 124 -32.93 16.03 41.80
C GLN A 124 -33.28 17.37 42.42
N GLN A 125 -33.58 17.35 43.72
CA GLN A 125 -33.79 18.55 44.52
C GLN A 125 -32.51 19.35 44.80
N THR A 126 -31.44 19.09 44.11
CA THR A 126 -30.15 19.76 44.23
C THR A 126 -30.03 20.83 43.16
N THR A 127 -30.01 22.07 43.61
CA THR A 127 -29.50 23.23 42.87
C THR A 127 -28.03 23.03 42.58
N ASP A 128 -27.71 22.26 41.54
CA ASP A 128 -26.42 22.39 40.91
C ASP A 128 -26.53 23.63 40.00
N PRO A 129 -25.83 24.72 40.28
CA PRO A 129 -25.78 25.81 39.33
C PRO A 129 -25.05 25.24 38.14
N LEU A 130 -25.75 24.94 37.06
CA LEU A 130 -25.11 24.80 35.76
C LEU A 130 -24.33 26.07 35.56
N SER A 131 -23.08 25.99 36.04
CA SER A 131 -22.13 27.08 36.09
C SER A 131 -21.99 27.66 34.73
N GLU A 132 -22.08 28.98 34.72
CA GLU A 132 -21.53 29.85 33.73
C GLU A 132 -22.28 30.05 32.44
N SER A 133 -23.04 31.13 32.44
CA SER A 133 -23.21 32.05 31.32
C SER A 133 -23.71 31.47 29.99
N ARG A 134 -24.85 30.78 30.00
CA ARG A 134 -25.76 30.97 28.88
C ARG A 134 -26.67 32.15 29.20
N VAL A 135 -26.17 33.34 28.95
CA VAL A 135 -26.94 34.58 29.05
C VAL A 135 -27.97 34.54 27.93
N VAL A 136 -29.12 33.93 28.22
CA VAL A 136 -30.34 34.23 27.47
C VAL A 136 -30.58 35.70 27.75
N LYS A 137 -30.48 36.56 26.72
CA LYS A 137 -30.74 37.99 26.89
C LYS A 137 -32.09 38.14 27.57
N PRO A 138 -32.19 38.84 28.73
CA PRO A 138 -33.45 38.98 29.44
C PRO A 138 -34.47 39.62 28.51
N ILE A 139 -35.61 38.96 28.35
CA ILE A 139 -36.76 39.56 27.66
C ILE A 139 -37.41 40.57 28.63
N PRO A 140 -38.03 41.63 28.12
CA PRO A 140 -38.63 42.66 28.97
C PRO A 140 -39.83 42.17 29.83
N SER A 141 -40.25 40.92 29.65
CA SER A 141 -41.33 40.30 30.43
C SER A 141 -40.80 39.59 31.67
N PRO A 142 -41.41 39.76 32.88
CA PRO A 142 -41.01 39.06 34.08
C PRO A 142 -41.53 37.60 34.13
N TYR A 143 -42.37 37.19 33.19
CA TYR A 143 -43.09 35.89 33.24
C TYR A 143 -42.61 34.99 32.12
N TYR A 144 -41.42 34.38 32.30
CA TYR A 144 -40.92 33.41 31.39
C TYR A 144 -40.15 32.26 32.09
N PHE A 145 -40.11 31.10 31.44
CA PHE A 145 -39.27 30.00 31.84
C PHE A 145 -38.47 29.50 30.63
N VAL A 146 -37.37 28.81 30.91
CA VAL A 146 -36.51 28.19 29.86
C VAL A 146 -36.48 26.69 30.10
N VAL A 147 -36.56 25.92 29.01
CA VAL A 147 -36.37 24.50 29.05
C VAL A 147 -35.14 24.12 28.21
N HIS A 148 -34.24 23.39 28.83
CA HIS A 148 -32.98 22.93 28.22
C HIS A 148 -32.94 21.41 28.07
N PHE A 149 -32.58 20.90 26.88
CA PHE A 149 -32.47 19.50 26.59
C PHE A 149 -31.01 19.11 26.34
N PRO A 150 -30.20 18.71 27.36
CA PRO A 150 -28.78 18.43 27.22
C PRO A 150 -28.50 17.20 26.32
N GLY A 151 -29.48 16.28 26.29
CA GLY A 151 -29.38 15.04 25.51
C GLY A 151 -29.94 15.07 24.10
N GLN A 152 -30.32 16.25 23.56
CA GLN A 152 -31.01 16.35 22.27
C GLN A 152 -30.25 15.69 21.14
N VAL A 153 -28.96 15.94 20.99
CA VAL A 153 -28.14 15.34 19.91
C VAL A 153 -28.15 13.82 19.99
N ARG A 154 -28.00 13.28 21.21
CA ARG A 154 -28.05 11.82 21.44
C ARG A 154 -29.43 11.26 21.13
N TYR A 155 -30.49 11.94 21.52
CA TYR A 155 -31.86 11.56 21.21
C TYR A 155 -32.13 11.50 19.71
N LEU A 156 -31.71 12.54 18.96
CA LEU A 156 -31.86 12.59 17.51
C LEU A 156 -31.06 11.50 16.81
N THR A 157 -29.82 11.26 17.25
CA THR A 157 -29.00 10.19 16.65
C THR A 157 -29.54 8.80 16.92
N GLN A 158 -30.15 8.54 18.07
CA GLN A 158 -30.82 7.26 18.36
C GLN A 158 -32.04 7.01 17.46
N GLN A 159 -32.73 8.06 17.03
CA GLN A 159 -33.83 7.92 16.07
C GLN A 159 -33.36 7.63 14.65
N MET A 160 -32.06 7.83 14.36
CA MET A 160 -31.43 7.56 13.07
C MET A 160 -30.66 6.22 13.03
N ASP A 161 -30.89 5.32 13.97
CA ASP A 161 -30.12 4.06 14.08
C ASP A 161 -30.19 3.22 12.79
N PHE A 162 -31.36 3.19 12.15
CA PHE A 162 -31.57 2.44 10.91
C PHE A 162 -30.78 3.05 9.73
N GLU A 163 -30.79 4.35 9.59
CA GLU A 163 -30.09 5.12 8.54
C GLU A 163 -28.57 5.00 8.71
N ILE A 164 -28.10 5.06 9.97
CA ILE A 164 -26.68 4.88 10.31
C ILE A 164 -26.25 3.45 9.97
N LEU A 165 -27.05 2.44 10.33
CA LEU A 165 -26.78 1.06 9.99
C LEU A 165 -26.71 0.85 8.47
N LEU A 166 -27.69 1.34 7.74
CA LEU A 166 -27.73 1.23 6.27
C LEU A 166 -26.53 1.91 5.62
N SER A 167 -26.20 3.12 6.05
CA SER A 167 -25.03 3.86 5.56
C SER A 167 -23.72 3.11 5.84
N THR A 168 -23.59 2.51 7.01
CA THR A 168 -22.43 1.68 7.40
C THR A 168 -22.31 0.46 6.49
N ILE A 169 -23.41 -0.25 6.21
CA ILE A 169 -23.44 -1.40 5.29
C ILE A 169 -23.00 -0.99 3.88
N VAL A 170 -23.50 0.11 3.35
CA VAL A 170 -23.09 0.61 2.01
C VAL A 170 -21.61 0.96 1.96
N LEU A 171 -21.07 1.57 3.01
CA LEU A 171 -19.62 1.85 3.12
C LEU A 171 -18.79 0.57 3.14
N LEU A 172 -19.19 -0.43 3.91
CA LEU A 172 -18.50 -1.73 3.98
C LEU A 172 -18.55 -2.46 2.64
N LEU A 173 -19.69 -2.47 1.96
CA LEU A 173 -19.82 -3.05 0.63
C LEU A 173 -18.93 -2.34 -0.38
N THR A 174 -18.88 -1.00 -0.35
CA THR A 174 -18.00 -0.21 -1.23
C THR A 174 -16.53 -0.57 -1.00
N ALA A 175 -16.09 -0.63 0.27
CA ALA A 175 -14.73 -1.03 0.62
C ALA A 175 -14.42 -2.47 0.18
N PHE A 176 -15.36 -3.40 0.34
CA PHE A 176 -15.23 -4.78 -0.13
C PHE A 176 -15.05 -4.85 -1.65
N PHE A 177 -15.87 -4.15 -2.43
CA PHE A 177 -15.73 -4.14 -3.89
C PHE A 177 -14.41 -3.54 -4.35
N VAL A 178 -13.94 -2.46 -3.71
CA VAL A 178 -12.62 -1.86 -4.00
C VAL A 178 -11.51 -2.89 -3.80
N TYR A 179 -11.51 -3.57 -2.65
CA TYR A 179 -10.52 -4.61 -2.33
C TYR A 179 -10.60 -5.79 -3.33
N PHE A 180 -11.81 -6.25 -3.64
CA PHE A 180 -12.04 -7.35 -4.59
C PHE A 180 -11.53 -7.02 -5.99
N PHE A 181 -11.89 -5.85 -6.53
CA PHE A 181 -11.41 -5.42 -7.85
C PHE A 181 -9.89 -5.22 -7.87
N TYR A 182 -9.32 -4.64 -6.82
CA TYR A 182 -7.85 -4.54 -6.70
C TYR A 182 -7.18 -5.93 -6.79
N GLY A 183 -7.71 -6.93 -6.11
CA GLY A 183 -7.24 -8.32 -6.18
C GLY A 183 -7.31 -8.90 -7.59
N LEU A 184 -8.46 -8.73 -8.27
CA LEU A 184 -8.66 -9.20 -9.65
C LEU A 184 -7.67 -8.54 -10.64
N PHE A 185 -7.47 -7.24 -10.54
CA PHE A 185 -6.52 -6.54 -11.42
C PHE A 185 -5.08 -7.01 -11.19
N ARG A 186 -4.68 -7.21 -9.94
CA ARG A 186 -3.36 -7.74 -9.60
C ARG A 186 -3.15 -9.16 -10.15
N GLN A 187 -4.15 -10.03 -10.05
CA GLN A 187 -4.10 -11.38 -10.59
C GLN A 187 -3.97 -11.39 -12.12
N LYS A 188 -4.75 -10.55 -12.80
CA LYS A 188 -4.71 -10.46 -14.26
C LYS A 188 -3.37 -9.97 -14.79
N SER A 189 -2.74 -8.99 -14.15
CA SER A 189 -1.41 -8.50 -14.52
C SER A 189 -0.37 -9.63 -14.44
N ARG A 190 -0.37 -10.42 -13.37
CA ARG A 190 0.54 -11.58 -13.22
C ARG A 190 0.34 -12.63 -14.31
N THR A 191 -0.90 -12.90 -14.71
CA THR A 191 -1.20 -13.88 -15.76
C THR A 191 -0.71 -13.41 -17.15
N GLU A 192 -0.83 -12.13 -17.46
CA GLU A 192 -0.32 -11.55 -18.71
C GLU A 192 1.22 -11.62 -18.75
N GLU A 193 1.91 -11.29 -17.67
CA GLU A 193 3.36 -11.40 -17.53
C GLU A 193 3.84 -12.85 -17.69
N GLN A 194 3.13 -13.82 -17.09
CA GLN A 194 3.44 -15.25 -17.26
C GLN A 194 3.25 -15.73 -18.70
N ARG A 195 2.20 -15.28 -19.42
CA ARG A 195 1.99 -15.62 -20.82
C ARG A 195 3.08 -15.07 -21.73
N GLU A 196 3.45 -13.81 -21.54
CA GLU A 196 4.54 -13.18 -22.28
C GLU A 196 5.87 -13.90 -22.01
N PHE A 197 6.15 -14.28 -20.76
CA PHE A 197 7.29 -15.09 -20.38
C PHE A 197 7.31 -16.42 -21.10
N MET A 198 6.19 -17.19 -21.09
CA MET A 198 6.11 -18.49 -21.77
C MET A 198 6.37 -18.38 -23.27
N SER A 199 5.84 -17.34 -23.92
CA SER A 199 6.07 -17.08 -25.34
C SER A 199 7.54 -16.77 -25.62
N ASN A 200 8.14 -15.88 -24.83
CA ASN A 200 9.54 -15.51 -24.97
C ASN A 200 10.48 -16.68 -24.67
N MET A 201 10.16 -17.50 -23.65
CA MET A 201 10.89 -18.70 -23.29
C MET A 201 10.92 -19.71 -24.47
N THR A 202 9.74 -19.95 -25.07
CA THR A 202 9.67 -20.87 -26.23
C THR A 202 10.58 -20.39 -27.35
N HIS A 203 10.54 -19.11 -27.70
CA HIS A 203 11.35 -18.55 -28.76
C HIS A 203 12.85 -18.58 -28.45
N GLU A 204 13.25 -18.25 -27.23
CA GLU A 204 14.66 -18.21 -26.79
C GLU A 204 15.28 -19.62 -26.65
N LEU A 205 14.47 -20.65 -26.35
CA LEU A 205 14.92 -22.04 -26.36
C LEU A 205 15.01 -22.65 -27.79
N GLN A 206 14.14 -22.22 -28.70
CA GLN A 206 14.16 -22.70 -30.09
C GLN A 206 15.45 -22.32 -30.83
N THR A 207 16.03 -21.15 -30.52
CA THR A 207 17.26 -20.66 -31.19
C THR A 207 18.47 -21.57 -30.95
N PRO A 208 18.89 -21.87 -29.70
CA PRO A 208 20.02 -22.77 -29.45
C PRO A 208 19.74 -24.20 -29.93
N ILE A 209 18.49 -24.70 -29.82
CA ILE A 209 18.10 -26.00 -30.36
C ILE A 209 18.30 -26.05 -31.88
N ALA A 210 17.90 -24.99 -32.60
CA ALA A 210 18.11 -24.92 -34.05
C ALA A 210 19.61 -24.87 -34.43
N SER A 211 20.42 -24.11 -33.64
CA SER A 211 21.87 -24.07 -33.83
C SER A 211 22.55 -25.44 -33.62
N ILE A 212 22.16 -26.15 -32.54
CA ILE A 212 22.65 -27.51 -32.26
C ILE A 212 22.28 -28.46 -33.41
N ARG A 213 21.02 -28.40 -33.86
CA ARG A 213 20.54 -29.24 -34.94
C ARG A 213 21.30 -28.96 -36.23
N LEU A 214 21.48 -27.72 -36.62
CA LEU A 214 22.25 -27.33 -37.81
C LEU A 214 23.70 -27.80 -37.71
N ALA A 215 24.36 -27.62 -36.57
CA ALA A 215 25.72 -28.07 -36.35
C ALA A 215 25.82 -29.62 -36.44
N ALA A 216 24.84 -30.35 -35.86
CA ALA A 216 24.76 -31.78 -35.95
C ALA A 216 24.56 -32.29 -37.41
N ASP A 217 23.65 -31.63 -38.17
CA ASP A 217 23.43 -31.97 -39.60
C ASP A 217 24.70 -31.79 -40.43
N ILE A 218 25.50 -30.75 -40.13
CA ILE A 218 26.79 -30.54 -40.81
C ILE A 218 27.82 -31.60 -40.39
N LEU A 219 27.86 -31.97 -39.11
CA LEU A 219 28.76 -33.02 -38.61
C LEU A 219 28.43 -34.41 -39.16
N LEU A 220 27.19 -34.70 -39.54
CA LEU A 220 26.78 -35.92 -40.22
C LEU A 220 27.20 -35.99 -41.72
N SER A 221 27.62 -34.87 -42.31
CA SER A 221 28.04 -34.83 -43.71
C SER A 221 29.38 -35.57 -43.90
N PRO A 222 29.52 -36.49 -44.83
CA PRO A 222 30.78 -37.20 -45.06
C PRO A 222 31.97 -36.26 -45.36
N LYS A 223 31.72 -35.13 -45.98
CA LYS A 223 32.76 -34.13 -46.35
C LYS A 223 33.38 -33.44 -45.14
N ILE A 224 32.80 -33.51 -43.95
CA ILE A 224 33.34 -32.84 -42.76
C ILE A 224 34.61 -33.52 -42.25
N ILE A 225 34.77 -34.81 -42.50
CA ILE A 225 35.94 -35.61 -42.10
C ILE A 225 37.20 -35.04 -42.75
N GLU A 226 37.10 -34.50 -43.95
CA GLU A 226 38.22 -33.89 -44.69
C GLU A 226 38.56 -32.49 -44.20
N GLN A 227 37.76 -31.91 -43.25
CA GLN A 227 37.90 -30.55 -42.75
C GLN A 227 37.97 -30.55 -41.20
N PRO A 228 39.03 -31.02 -40.57
CA PRO A 228 39.10 -31.23 -39.12
C PRO A 228 38.93 -29.94 -38.32
N GLU A 229 39.41 -28.81 -38.78
CA GLU A 229 39.23 -27.51 -38.12
C GLU A 229 37.76 -27.05 -38.10
N ARG A 230 37.07 -27.33 -39.22
CA ARG A 230 35.64 -27.01 -39.32
C ARG A 230 34.79 -27.95 -38.46
N MET A 231 35.16 -29.22 -38.39
CA MET A 231 34.55 -30.21 -37.49
C MET A 231 34.71 -29.79 -36.05
N ARG A 232 35.91 -29.41 -35.59
CA ARG A 232 36.16 -28.91 -34.22
C ARG A 232 35.30 -27.68 -33.91
N LYS A 233 35.14 -26.77 -34.87
CA LYS A 233 34.30 -25.56 -34.71
C LYS A 233 32.83 -25.92 -34.43
N TYR A 234 32.25 -26.90 -35.19
CA TYR A 234 30.85 -27.27 -34.98
C TYR A 234 30.65 -28.09 -33.69
N VAL A 235 31.63 -28.97 -33.33
CA VAL A 235 31.59 -29.66 -32.02
C VAL A 235 31.61 -28.68 -30.88
N ARG A 236 32.47 -27.65 -30.96
CA ARG A 236 32.53 -26.60 -29.96
C ARG A 236 31.22 -25.81 -29.88
N MET A 237 30.63 -25.48 -31.03
CA MET A 237 29.32 -24.80 -31.09
C MET A 237 28.23 -25.63 -30.42
N VAL A 238 28.15 -26.94 -30.65
CA VAL A 238 27.19 -27.83 -29.99
C VAL A 238 27.41 -27.84 -28.48
N GLN A 239 28.65 -27.89 -28.03
CA GLN A 239 29.01 -27.89 -26.62
C GLN A 239 28.59 -26.55 -25.92
N GLU A 240 28.90 -25.41 -26.56
CA GLU A 240 28.57 -24.07 -26.04
C GLU A 240 27.07 -23.86 -25.95
N GLU A 241 26.31 -24.24 -27.01
CA GLU A 241 24.84 -24.06 -26.98
C GLU A 241 24.14 -25.03 -26.00
N THR A 242 24.72 -26.26 -25.80
CA THR A 242 24.20 -27.17 -24.78
C THR A 242 24.42 -26.64 -23.37
N MET A 243 25.60 -26.10 -23.06
CA MET A 243 25.87 -25.45 -21.77
C MET A 243 24.94 -24.24 -21.55
N ARG A 244 24.69 -23.46 -22.59
CA ARG A 244 23.76 -22.32 -22.54
C ARG A 244 22.33 -22.74 -22.22
N LEU A 245 21.84 -23.81 -22.88
CA LEU A 245 20.54 -24.40 -22.60
C LEU A 245 20.43 -24.89 -21.17
N GLN A 246 21.44 -25.61 -20.67
CA GLN A 246 21.48 -26.12 -19.30
C GLN A 246 21.38 -24.95 -18.27
N GLN A 247 22.12 -23.88 -18.49
CA GLN A 247 22.09 -22.68 -17.64
C GLN A 247 20.72 -22.01 -17.68
N GLN A 248 20.09 -21.95 -18.86
CA GLN A 248 18.74 -21.35 -18.99
C GLN A 248 17.69 -22.18 -18.24
N VAL A 249 17.72 -23.51 -18.37
CA VAL A 249 16.82 -24.44 -17.67
C VAL A 249 17.01 -24.33 -16.17
N GLU A 250 18.26 -24.30 -15.67
CA GLU A 250 18.55 -24.14 -14.24
C GLU A 250 18.02 -22.80 -13.68
N THR A 251 18.17 -21.74 -14.45
CA THR A 251 17.62 -20.42 -14.08
C THR A 251 16.09 -20.47 -13.94
N VAL A 252 15.41 -21.09 -14.92
CA VAL A 252 13.94 -21.24 -14.89
C VAL A 252 13.50 -22.10 -13.70
N LEU A 253 14.14 -23.25 -13.48
CA LEU A 253 13.81 -24.14 -12.38
C LEU A 253 14.04 -23.48 -11.02
N THR A 254 15.13 -22.73 -10.86
CA THR A 254 15.43 -22.00 -9.62
C THR A 254 14.39 -20.92 -9.35
N VAL A 255 13.95 -20.21 -10.39
CA VAL A 255 12.91 -19.19 -10.22
C VAL A 255 11.54 -19.81 -9.96
N ALA A 256 11.20 -20.94 -10.61
CA ALA A 256 9.92 -21.62 -10.46
C ALA A 256 9.75 -22.33 -9.10
N ARG A 257 10.83 -22.91 -8.56
CA ARG A 257 10.78 -23.66 -7.29
C ARG A 257 10.64 -22.78 -6.04
N THR A 258 10.88 -21.49 -6.15
CA THR A 258 11.01 -20.63 -4.98
C THR A 258 10.07 -19.42 -5.04
N GLU A 259 8.88 -19.54 -4.48
CA GLU A 259 8.20 -18.38 -3.92
C GLU A 259 8.90 -17.91 -2.63
N ASP A 260 9.57 -18.83 -1.89
CA ASP A 260 10.37 -18.54 -0.68
C ASP A 260 11.85 -18.86 -0.90
N SER A 261 12.73 -17.91 -0.55
CA SER A 261 14.20 -18.05 -0.60
C SER A 261 14.77 -19.23 0.21
N ASN A 262 14.00 -19.81 1.11
CA ASN A 262 14.37 -20.97 1.95
C ASN A 262 14.38 -22.32 1.20
N GLY A 263 13.96 -22.38 -0.06
CA GLY A 263 13.91 -23.63 -0.84
C GLY A 263 15.16 -23.96 -1.66
N ILE A 264 16.15 -23.05 -1.76
CA ILE A 264 17.38 -23.30 -2.52
C ILE A 264 18.38 -24.02 -1.62
N LYS A 265 18.68 -25.29 -1.94
CA LYS A 265 19.76 -26.03 -1.29
C LYS A 265 21.08 -25.61 -1.90
N LEU A 266 21.92 -24.92 -1.14
CA LEU A 266 23.25 -24.51 -1.52
C LEU A 266 24.26 -25.58 -1.08
N HIS A 267 25.31 -25.77 -1.88
CA HIS A 267 26.48 -26.59 -1.57
C HIS A 267 27.72 -25.68 -1.46
N PRO A 268 27.89 -24.93 -0.34
CA PRO A 268 28.95 -23.96 -0.22
C PRO A 268 30.32 -24.67 -0.09
N ILE A 269 31.26 -24.23 -0.91
CA ILE A 269 32.68 -24.60 -0.87
C ILE A 269 33.54 -23.33 -0.75
N CYS A 270 34.80 -23.49 -0.39
CA CYS A 270 35.76 -22.40 -0.43
C CYS A 270 36.11 -22.05 -1.88
N ILE A 271 35.96 -20.77 -2.23
CA ILE A 271 36.20 -20.25 -3.57
C ILE A 271 37.06 -19.00 -3.46
N ASP A 272 38.12 -18.95 -4.27
CA ASP A 272 38.84 -17.71 -4.52
C ASP A 272 38.08 -16.90 -5.57
N MET A 273 37.58 -15.75 -5.16
CA MET A 273 36.80 -14.85 -6.04
C MET A 273 37.68 -14.31 -7.17
N HIS A 274 38.95 -14.03 -6.93
CA HIS A 274 39.84 -13.52 -7.97
C HIS A 274 40.05 -14.55 -9.08
N GLU A 275 40.33 -15.82 -8.73
CA GLU A 275 40.44 -16.92 -9.70
C GLU A 275 39.17 -17.04 -10.55
N LEU A 276 37.99 -17.00 -9.91
CA LEU A 276 36.73 -17.08 -10.61
C LEU A 276 36.52 -15.91 -11.59
N LEU A 277 36.86 -14.68 -11.17
CA LEU A 277 36.73 -13.49 -12.01
C LEU A 277 37.73 -13.47 -13.16
N TYR A 278 38.96 -13.99 -12.97
CA TYR A 278 39.94 -14.18 -14.05
C TYR A 278 39.41 -15.12 -15.12
N HIS A 279 38.91 -16.30 -14.73
CA HIS A 279 38.34 -17.25 -15.68
C HIS A 279 37.10 -16.69 -16.42
N LEU A 280 36.32 -15.83 -15.77
CA LEU A 280 35.19 -15.18 -16.41
C LEU A 280 35.65 -14.13 -17.43
N ALA A 281 36.73 -13.39 -17.12
CA ALA A 281 37.29 -12.38 -18.01
C ALA A 281 37.90 -12.99 -19.26
N GLU A 282 38.58 -14.16 -19.18
CA GLU A 282 39.10 -14.90 -20.32
C GLU A 282 38.02 -15.22 -21.35
N ARG A 283 36.77 -15.45 -20.91
CA ARG A 283 35.63 -15.74 -21.77
C ARG A 283 35.07 -14.55 -22.52
N HIS A 284 35.17 -13.33 -21.92
CA HIS A 284 34.54 -12.14 -22.47
C HIS A 284 35.52 -11.17 -23.17
N GLY A 285 36.82 -11.50 -23.18
CA GLY A 285 37.84 -10.75 -23.89
C GLY A 285 38.01 -9.30 -23.43
N ASP A 286 38.38 -8.42 -24.40
CA ASP A 286 38.79 -7.04 -24.13
C ASP A 286 37.72 -6.11 -23.55
N TYR A 287 36.46 -6.55 -23.46
CA TYR A 287 35.36 -5.72 -22.92
C TYR A 287 35.29 -5.69 -21.39
N LEU A 288 36.00 -6.61 -20.72
CA LEU A 288 35.95 -6.81 -19.27
C LEU A 288 37.27 -6.38 -18.62
N HIS A 289 37.23 -5.32 -17.83
CA HIS A 289 38.36 -4.80 -17.08
C HIS A 289 38.29 -5.23 -15.62
N LEU A 290 39.38 -5.82 -15.12
CA LEU A 290 39.49 -6.29 -13.75
C LEU A 290 40.30 -5.33 -12.91
N GLU A 291 39.76 -4.91 -11.74
CA GLU A 291 40.45 -4.14 -10.69
C GLU A 291 40.24 -4.89 -9.37
N LEU A 292 41.16 -5.82 -9.06
CA LEU A 292 40.99 -6.80 -7.98
C LEU A 292 41.85 -6.42 -6.76
N ASP A 293 41.38 -5.44 -5.97
CA ASP A 293 42.13 -4.84 -4.85
C ASP A 293 41.84 -5.52 -3.51
N ALA A 294 40.94 -6.52 -3.45
CA ALA A 294 40.63 -7.21 -2.21
C ALA A 294 41.81 -8.04 -1.70
N GLN A 295 42.31 -7.76 -0.51
CA GLN A 295 43.39 -8.55 0.16
C GLN A 295 42.88 -9.94 0.60
N HIS A 296 41.59 -10.04 0.91
CA HIS A 296 40.93 -11.28 1.30
C HIS A 296 39.80 -11.54 0.32
N ALA A 297 40.03 -12.47 -0.62
CA ALA A 297 39.09 -12.81 -1.69
C ALA A 297 38.45 -14.20 -1.55
N ILE A 298 38.82 -14.97 -0.53
CA ILE A 298 38.29 -16.31 -0.28
C ILE A 298 36.94 -16.22 0.44
N ILE A 299 35.93 -16.88 -0.13
CA ILE A 299 34.55 -16.92 0.37
C ILE A 299 34.01 -18.34 0.41
N GLN A 300 32.93 -18.54 1.19
CA GLN A 300 32.13 -19.76 1.13
C GLN A 300 30.90 -19.51 0.24
N ALA A 301 30.80 -20.23 -0.87
CA ALA A 301 29.71 -20.10 -1.82
C ALA A 301 29.45 -21.38 -2.60
N ASP A 302 28.26 -21.53 -3.13
CA ASP A 302 27.99 -22.52 -4.18
C ASP A 302 28.59 -22.02 -5.49
N ARG A 303 29.59 -22.77 -5.99
CA ARG A 303 30.38 -22.36 -7.16
C ARG A 303 29.52 -22.17 -8.40
N MET A 304 28.58 -23.10 -8.65
CA MET A 304 27.71 -23.05 -9.83
C MET A 304 26.81 -21.81 -9.80
N HIS A 305 26.17 -21.58 -8.64
CA HIS A 305 25.30 -20.43 -8.45
C HIS A 305 26.07 -19.11 -8.50
N LEU A 306 27.29 -19.06 -7.96
CA LEU A 306 28.12 -17.87 -7.97
C LEU A 306 28.56 -17.49 -9.41
N VAL A 307 29.04 -18.46 -10.20
CA VAL A 307 29.37 -18.24 -11.61
C VAL A 307 28.18 -17.71 -12.37
N ASN A 308 26.98 -18.28 -12.14
CA ASN A 308 25.75 -17.84 -12.78
C ASN A 308 25.33 -16.43 -12.34
N VAL A 309 25.52 -16.06 -11.07
CA VAL A 309 25.21 -14.70 -10.55
C VAL A 309 26.08 -13.66 -11.26
N ILE A 310 27.41 -13.85 -11.24
CA ILE A 310 28.32 -12.89 -11.88
C ILE A 310 28.11 -12.89 -13.41
N GLY A 311 27.96 -14.06 -14.02
CA GLY A 311 27.67 -14.18 -15.47
C GLY A 311 26.40 -13.42 -15.88
N ASN A 312 25.29 -13.54 -15.12
CA ASN A 312 24.07 -12.79 -15.40
C ASN A 312 24.27 -11.27 -15.30
N LEU A 313 25.07 -10.78 -14.36
CA LEU A 313 25.37 -9.35 -14.26
C LEU A 313 26.22 -8.85 -15.43
N VAL A 314 27.25 -9.61 -15.81
CA VAL A 314 28.13 -9.31 -16.96
C VAL A 314 27.35 -9.37 -18.28
N ASP A 315 26.54 -10.40 -18.47
CA ASP A 315 25.69 -10.54 -19.67
C ASP A 315 24.69 -9.39 -19.79
N ASN A 316 24.10 -8.94 -18.67
CA ASN A 316 23.23 -7.76 -18.67
C ASN A 316 24.02 -6.50 -19.03
N ALA A 317 25.20 -6.29 -18.46
CA ALA A 317 26.08 -5.19 -18.79
C ALA A 317 26.40 -5.13 -20.30
N LEU A 318 26.77 -6.26 -20.91
CA LEU A 318 27.03 -6.36 -22.36
C LEU A 318 25.79 -6.08 -23.21
N LYS A 319 24.63 -6.63 -22.83
CA LYS A 319 23.36 -6.47 -23.56
C LYS A 319 22.85 -5.04 -23.58
N TYR A 320 23.08 -4.31 -22.50
CA TYR A 320 22.57 -2.94 -22.35
C TYR A 320 23.63 -1.86 -22.63
N THR A 321 24.79 -2.26 -23.14
CA THR A 321 25.84 -1.36 -23.61
C THR A 321 26.09 -1.54 -25.12
N PRO A 322 25.26 -0.95 -25.99
CA PRO A 322 25.28 -1.23 -27.43
C PRO A 322 26.49 -0.67 -28.18
N LYS A 323 27.20 0.31 -27.60
CA LYS A 323 28.37 0.96 -28.22
C LYS A 323 29.57 0.95 -27.29
N ASN A 324 30.68 0.39 -27.74
CA ASN A 324 31.96 0.36 -27.00
C ASN A 324 31.77 -0.07 -25.55
N PRO A 325 31.36 -1.33 -25.29
CA PRO A 325 31.11 -1.81 -23.96
C PRO A 325 32.39 -1.75 -23.11
N LEU A 326 32.30 -1.06 -21.99
CA LEU A 326 33.31 -1.02 -20.95
C LEU A 326 32.69 -1.56 -19.67
N ILE A 327 33.00 -2.80 -19.32
CA ILE A 327 32.51 -3.44 -18.13
C ILE A 327 33.65 -3.56 -17.14
N ARG A 328 33.47 -3.01 -15.95
CA ARG A 328 34.47 -3.05 -14.90
C ARG A 328 34.01 -3.97 -13.78
N LEU A 329 34.84 -4.95 -13.46
CA LEU A 329 34.69 -5.81 -12.29
C LEU A 329 35.71 -5.38 -11.23
N THR A 330 35.24 -4.93 -10.07
CA THR A 330 36.12 -4.51 -8.99
C THR A 330 35.86 -5.34 -7.74
N THR A 331 36.93 -5.60 -6.98
CA THR A 331 36.84 -6.20 -5.65
C THR A 331 37.62 -5.38 -4.64
N HIS A 332 37.05 -5.18 -3.45
CA HIS A 332 37.75 -4.57 -2.32
C HIS A 332 37.18 -5.08 -1.00
N ASN A 333 37.93 -4.91 0.08
CA ASN A 333 37.43 -5.25 1.42
C ASN A 333 36.92 -3.98 2.11
N GLU A 334 35.71 -4.02 2.63
CA GLU A 334 35.07 -2.92 3.35
C GLU A 334 34.34 -3.46 4.60
N ASN A 335 34.69 -2.95 5.79
CA ASN A 335 34.02 -3.31 7.05
C ASN A 335 33.92 -4.84 7.31
N GLY A 336 34.98 -5.60 7.02
CA GLY A 336 34.99 -7.05 7.19
C GLY A 336 34.16 -7.82 6.17
N GLN A 337 33.81 -7.21 5.07
CA GLN A 337 33.08 -7.80 3.94
C GLN A 337 33.93 -7.74 2.66
N LEU A 338 33.81 -8.74 1.82
CA LEU A 338 34.25 -8.66 0.44
C LEU A 338 33.14 -7.96 -0.36
N VAL A 339 33.51 -6.91 -1.04
CA VAL A 339 32.64 -6.19 -1.97
C VAL A 339 33.03 -6.53 -3.38
N VAL A 340 32.11 -7.06 -4.15
CA VAL A 340 32.24 -7.32 -5.60
C VAL A 340 31.30 -6.35 -6.33
N MET A 341 31.85 -5.59 -7.29
CA MET A 341 31.08 -4.63 -8.05
C MET A 341 31.19 -4.92 -9.56
N VAL A 342 30.07 -4.92 -10.24
CA VAL A 342 29.94 -5.01 -11.69
C VAL A 342 29.40 -3.68 -12.19
N GLN A 343 30.16 -2.97 -12.97
CA GLN A 343 29.81 -1.63 -13.50
C GLN A 343 29.88 -1.62 -15.03
N ASP A 344 28.90 -1.02 -15.68
CA ASP A 344 28.84 -0.78 -17.11
C ASP A 344 28.69 0.70 -17.46
N ASN A 345 29.01 1.05 -18.68
CA ASN A 345 28.80 2.38 -19.28
C ASN A 345 27.59 2.38 -20.24
N GLY A 346 26.59 1.55 -19.95
CA GLY A 346 25.41 1.35 -20.79
C GLY A 346 24.36 2.44 -20.67
N ILE A 347 23.15 2.12 -21.12
CA ILE A 347 22.01 3.06 -21.16
C ILE A 347 21.50 3.48 -19.79
N GLY A 348 21.90 2.78 -18.72
CA GLY A 348 21.36 3.01 -17.38
C GLY A 348 19.88 2.63 -17.23
N ILE A 349 19.34 2.81 -16.02
CA ILE A 349 17.98 2.43 -15.64
C ILE A 349 17.26 3.65 -15.07
N ALA A 350 16.11 4.01 -15.64
CA ALA A 350 15.29 5.12 -15.15
C ALA A 350 14.80 4.84 -13.71
N PRO A 351 14.71 5.85 -12.82
CA PRO A 351 14.35 5.70 -11.42
C PRO A 351 13.06 4.93 -11.19
N GLU A 352 12.07 5.10 -12.05
CA GLU A 352 10.76 4.41 -11.99
C GLU A 352 10.84 2.89 -12.19
N HIS A 353 11.90 2.41 -12.84
CA HIS A 353 12.12 0.98 -13.13
C HIS A 353 13.02 0.30 -12.09
N GLN A 354 13.88 1.05 -11.40
CA GLN A 354 14.86 0.50 -10.45
C GLN A 354 14.26 -0.38 -9.34
N PRO A 355 13.10 -0.05 -8.75
CA PRO A 355 12.47 -0.91 -7.73
C PRO A 355 12.01 -2.27 -8.28
N HIS A 356 11.79 -2.38 -9.59
CA HIS A 356 11.17 -3.53 -10.24
C HIS A 356 12.13 -4.45 -11.00
N ILE A 357 13.39 -4.05 -11.18
CA ILE A 357 14.34 -4.83 -12.01
C ILE A 357 14.64 -6.24 -11.46
N PHE A 358 14.41 -6.46 -10.18
CA PHE A 358 14.57 -7.75 -9.52
C PHE A 358 13.27 -8.58 -9.51
N ASP A 359 12.14 -8.02 -9.95
CA ASP A 359 10.89 -8.75 -10.06
C ASP A 359 11.02 -9.78 -11.20
N ALA A 360 10.52 -11.00 -10.96
CA ALA A 360 10.54 -12.04 -11.98
C ALA A 360 9.71 -11.60 -13.20
N TYR A 361 10.22 -11.88 -14.41
CA TYR A 361 9.62 -11.54 -15.70
C TYR A 361 9.62 -10.04 -16.05
N TYR A 362 10.07 -9.18 -15.14
CA TYR A 362 10.07 -7.74 -15.37
C TYR A 362 11.13 -7.33 -16.40
N ARG A 363 10.72 -6.48 -17.34
CA ARG A 363 11.60 -5.84 -18.33
C ARG A 363 11.20 -4.38 -18.45
N ALA A 364 12.18 -3.48 -18.29
CA ALA A 364 11.92 -2.05 -18.44
C ALA A 364 11.48 -1.74 -19.89
N PRO A 365 10.35 -1.04 -20.10
CA PRO A 365 9.91 -0.64 -21.44
C PRO A 365 10.88 0.38 -22.02
N GLY A 366 11.25 0.24 -23.29
CA GLY A 366 12.15 1.16 -24.00
C GLY A 366 12.30 0.80 -25.47
N ALA A 367 12.85 1.70 -26.27
CA ALA A 367 13.00 1.54 -27.72
C ALA A 367 13.81 0.29 -28.12
N ASN A 368 14.66 -0.21 -27.24
CA ASN A 368 15.48 -1.41 -27.46
C ASN A 368 14.96 -2.66 -26.71
N ALA A 369 13.85 -2.58 -25.97
CA ALA A 369 13.36 -3.69 -25.17
C ALA A 369 12.95 -4.91 -26.03
N GLN A 370 12.53 -4.69 -27.27
CA GLN A 370 12.18 -5.76 -28.21
C GLN A 370 13.40 -6.36 -28.94
N SER A 371 14.51 -5.62 -29.03
CA SER A 371 15.73 -6.10 -29.71
C SER A 371 16.67 -6.85 -28.75
N VAL A 372 16.60 -6.63 -27.45
CA VAL A 372 17.43 -7.29 -26.44
C VAL A 372 16.79 -8.61 -26.02
N LYS A 373 17.41 -9.73 -26.39
CA LYS A 373 16.95 -11.09 -26.04
C LYS A 373 17.08 -11.37 -24.56
N GLY A 374 16.06 -12.03 -23.96
CA GLY A 374 16.13 -12.53 -22.58
C GLY A 374 14.78 -12.68 -21.88
N PHE A 375 14.74 -13.57 -20.88
CA PHE A 375 13.53 -14.01 -20.17
C PHE A 375 13.03 -13.04 -19.08
N GLY A 376 13.82 -12.04 -18.67
CA GLY A 376 13.53 -11.24 -17.49
C GLY A 376 13.70 -12.00 -16.16
N LEU A 377 14.44 -13.11 -16.16
CA LEU A 377 14.69 -13.94 -14.98
C LEU A 377 16.08 -13.75 -14.38
N GLY A 378 17.05 -13.22 -15.13
CA GLY A 378 18.45 -13.15 -14.71
C GLY A 378 18.65 -12.40 -13.40
N LEU A 379 18.09 -11.17 -13.27
CA LEU A 379 18.22 -10.38 -12.04
C LEU A 379 17.39 -10.94 -10.89
N SER A 380 16.23 -11.52 -11.14
CA SER A 380 15.45 -12.19 -10.10
C SER A 380 16.16 -13.42 -9.56
N TYR A 381 16.83 -14.20 -10.43
CA TYR A 381 17.72 -15.29 -10.04
C TYR A 381 18.88 -14.77 -9.16
N VAL A 382 19.58 -13.72 -9.61
CA VAL A 382 20.65 -13.08 -8.84
C VAL A 382 20.17 -12.72 -7.44
N GLN A 383 19.04 -12.04 -7.31
CA GLN A 383 18.49 -11.64 -6.01
C GLN A 383 18.18 -12.85 -5.12
N LYS A 384 17.61 -13.92 -5.67
CA LYS A 384 17.30 -15.16 -4.93
C LYS A 384 18.55 -15.84 -4.40
N ILE A 385 19.59 -16.00 -5.23
CA ILE A 385 20.85 -16.63 -4.84
C ILE A 385 21.59 -15.78 -3.81
N ILE A 386 21.62 -14.46 -3.99
CA ILE A 386 22.22 -13.53 -3.01
C ILE A 386 21.53 -13.63 -1.65
N LYS A 387 20.18 -13.68 -1.63
CA LYS A 387 19.41 -13.89 -0.40
C LYS A 387 19.66 -15.26 0.24
N ALA A 388 19.74 -16.32 -0.58
CA ALA A 388 20.00 -17.68 -0.09
C ALA A 388 21.39 -17.80 0.57
N HIS A 389 22.39 -17.07 0.07
CA HIS A 389 23.72 -16.96 0.70
C HIS A 389 23.78 -15.95 1.87
N HIS A 390 22.66 -15.30 2.25
CA HIS A 390 22.61 -14.22 3.25
C HIS A 390 23.48 -13.02 2.89
N TRP A 391 23.69 -12.76 1.62
CA TRP A 391 24.43 -11.61 1.10
C TRP A 391 23.51 -10.45 0.80
N LYS A 392 24.11 -9.29 0.43
CA LYS A 392 23.35 -8.09 0.06
C LYS A 392 23.78 -7.59 -1.31
N ILE A 393 22.81 -7.32 -2.18
CA ILE A 393 23.03 -6.63 -3.46
C ILE A 393 22.41 -5.25 -3.42
N THR A 394 23.09 -4.26 -3.99
CA THR A 394 22.61 -2.89 -4.17
C THR A 394 22.85 -2.44 -5.60
N LEU A 395 21.93 -1.60 -6.08
CA LEU A 395 21.95 -1.01 -7.42
C LEU A 395 22.23 0.48 -7.32
N HIS A 396 23.11 0.98 -8.20
CA HIS A 396 23.27 2.39 -8.51
C HIS A 396 23.22 2.56 -10.03
N SER A 397 22.29 3.33 -10.54
CA SER A 397 22.13 3.54 -11.97
C SER A 397 21.62 4.93 -12.28
N THR A 398 22.15 5.55 -13.32
CA THR A 398 21.70 6.83 -13.85
C THR A 398 21.46 6.67 -15.34
N LEU A 399 20.30 7.10 -15.81
CA LEU A 399 19.93 7.00 -17.22
C LEU A 399 20.98 7.72 -18.10
N GLY A 400 21.50 7.03 -19.11
CA GLY A 400 22.54 7.53 -20.01
C GLY A 400 23.97 7.47 -19.47
N GLN A 401 24.21 7.02 -18.21
CA GLN A 401 25.55 6.95 -17.60
C GLN A 401 25.99 5.54 -17.23
N GLY A 402 25.10 4.55 -17.32
CA GLY A 402 25.38 3.16 -16.99
C GLY A 402 24.79 2.68 -15.67
N THR A 403 25.17 1.46 -15.29
CA THR A 403 24.66 0.76 -14.11
C THR A 403 25.80 0.14 -13.32
N SER A 404 25.66 0.12 -11.98
CA SER A 404 26.58 -0.54 -11.06
C SER A 404 25.80 -1.41 -10.09
N PHE A 405 26.11 -2.71 -10.08
CA PHE A 405 25.63 -3.66 -9.09
C PHE A 405 26.74 -3.94 -8.08
N ARG A 406 26.44 -3.78 -6.79
CA ARG A 406 27.38 -4.02 -5.70
C ARG A 406 26.88 -5.16 -4.83
N ILE A 407 27.67 -6.23 -4.72
CA ILE A 407 27.41 -7.40 -3.87
C ILE A 407 28.30 -7.30 -2.65
N ARG A 408 27.74 -7.36 -1.44
CA ARG A 408 28.45 -7.43 -0.17
C ARG A 408 28.37 -8.83 0.38
N ILE A 409 29.54 -9.44 0.62
CA ILE A 409 29.72 -10.81 1.06
C ILE A 409 30.37 -10.76 2.44
N PRO A 410 29.70 -11.21 3.51
CA PRO A 410 30.31 -11.28 4.83
C PRO A 410 31.53 -12.23 4.81
N GLN A 411 32.64 -11.77 5.36
CA GLN A 411 33.82 -12.62 5.55
C GLN A 411 33.76 -13.21 6.96
N HIS A 412 33.77 -14.51 7.07
CA HIS A 412 33.91 -15.17 8.35
C HIS A 412 35.34 -14.90 8.91
N THR A 413 35.41 -14.39 10.14
CA THR A 413 36.66 -14.07 10.83
C THR A 413 37.60 -15.25 10.82
N ALA A 414 38.92 -14.96 10.83
CA ALA A 414 40.08 -15.84 10.58
C ALA A 414 40.15 -17.18 11.33
N HIS A 415 39.26 -17.49 12.28
CA HIS A 415 39.19 -18.79 12.94
C HIS A 415 38.66 -19.92 12.06
N ALA A 416 37.72 -19.63 11.15
CA ALA A 416 37.19 -20.60 10.20
C ALA A 416 38.18 -20.92 9.06
N GLN A 417 39.08 -19.99 8.73
CA GLN A 417 40.09 -20.17 7.68
C GLN A 417 41.15 -21.21 8.06
N LYS A 418 41.48 -21.38 9.34
CA LYS A 418 42.48 -22.33 9.83
C LYS A 418 41.98 -23.78 9.82
N GLU A 419 40.72 -24.01 10.12
CA GLU A 419 40.07 -25.34 10.05
C GLU A 419 39.88 -25.85 8.61
N ILE A 420 39.72 -24.92 7.68
CA ILE A 420 39.45 -25.24 6.27
C ILE A 420 40.75 -25.60 5.53
N ARG A 421 41.87 -24.91 5.86
CA ARG A 421 43.17 -25.19 5.27
C ARG A 421 43.73 -26.55 5.70
N VAL A 422 43.44 -27.01 6.91
CA VAL A 422 43.79 -28.33 7.41
C VAL A 422 42.99 -29.47 6.73
N LYS A 423 41.74 -29.23 6.37
CA LYS A 423 40.89 -30.22 5.68
C LYS A 423 41.09 -30.30 4.16
N SER A 424 41.77 -29.36 3.54
CA SER A 424 42.11 -29.37 2.12
C SER A 424 43.50 -29.96 1.84
N GLU A 425 44.32 -30.18 2.91
CA GLU A 425 45.65 -30.82 2.84
C GLU A 425 45.60 -32.31 3.26
N GLU A 426 44.46 -32.80 3.76
CA GLU A 426 44.16 -34.23 3.93
C GLU A 426 43.32 -34.73 2.72
#